data_ce714594fa506eb379432031153910e8
#
_entry.id   ce714594fa506eb379432031153910e8
#
_cell.length_a   1.000
_cell.length_b   1.000
_cell.length_c   1.000
_cell.angle_alpha   90.00
_cell.angle_beta   90.00
_cell.angle_gamma   90.00
#
_symmetry.space_group_name_H-M   'P 1'
#
loop_
_entity.id
_entity.type
_entity.pdbx_description
1 polymer ?
#
loop_
_entity_poly.entity_id
_entity_poly.type
_entity_poly.pdbx_seq_one_letter_code
_entity_poly.pdbx_strand_id
1 'polypeptide(L)'
;VGTTDMPNVAKFTGSAVSASEVKLSWSKNDKATGYVIEQYKGGKWTALATTKNNTTLTFTVKGLARNTTYSFRIKAFRKTGSTTEFSEYSGLKAATRK
;
A
#
# COMPACT_ATOMS: atom_id res chain seq x y z
N VAL A 1 -5.23 27.90 0.69
CA VAL A 1 -5.73 26.85 0.10
C VAL A 1 -5.35 25.51 0.66
N GLY A 2 -5.22 24.84 1.25
CA GLY A 2 -4.93 23.56 1.81
C GLY A 2 -4.83 22.38 0.86
N THR A 3 -4.52 22.66 -0.39
CA THR A 3 -4.38 21.57 -1.33
C THR A 3 -3.06 20.85 -1.11
N THR A 4 -3.12 19.56 -0.96
CA THR A 4 -1.94 18.74 -0.80
C THR A 4 -1.31 18.49 -2.17
N ASP A 5 -0.02 18.78 -2.29
CA ASP A 5 0.72 18.51 -3.53
C ASP A 5 1.25 17.09 -3.60
N MET A 6 0.64 16.19 -2.86
CA MET A 6 1.09 14.80 -2.82
C MET A 6 0.49 14.03 -3.98
N PRO A 7 1.28 13.61 -4.96
CA PRO A 7 0.75 12.72 -5.99
C PRO A 7 0.40 11.35 -5.39
N ASN A 8 -0.57 10.68 -5.98
CA ASN A 8 -0.91 9.33 -5.57
C ASN A 8 0.26 8.40 -5.86
N VAL A 9 0.31 7.29 -5.13
CA VAL A 9 1.30 6.26 -5.41
C VAL A 9 0.99 5.67 -6.78
N ALA A 10 1.97 5.72 -7.68
CA ALA A 10 1.79 5.25 -9.06
C ALA A 10 2.24 3.80 -9.20
N LYS A 11 1.70 3.12 -10.21
CA LYS A 11 2.12 1.76 -10.58
C LYS A 11 1.99 0.77 -9.43
N PHE A 12 0.97 0.92 -8.61
CA PHE A 12 0.70 0.00 -7.53
C PHE A 12 0.19 -1.31 -8.12
N THR A 13 0.99 -2.37 -8.01
CA THR A 13 0.68 -3.67 -8.56
C THR A 13 0.87 -4.75 -7.52
N GLY A 14 0.22 -5.88 -7.74
CA GLY A 14 0.36 -7.01 -6.85
C GLY A 14 0.39 -8.31 -7.64
N SER A 15 1.16 -9.27 -7.16
CA SER A 15 1.17 -10.59 -7.76
C SER A 15 1.35 -11.65 -6.70
N ALA A 16 0.73 -12.81 -6.94
CA ALA A 16 0.84 -13.92 -6.01
C ALA A 16 2.24 -14.51 -6.08
N VAL A 17 2.86 -14.64 -4.92
CA VAL A 17 4.16 -15.28 -4.79
C VAL A 17 3.95 -16.76 -4.50
N SER A 18 2.93 -17.06 -3.71
CA SER A 18 2.62 -18.43 -3.33
C SER A 18 1.14 -18.51 -2.97
N ALA A 19 0.72 -19.65 -2.46
CA ALA A 19 -0.67 -19.86 -2.05
C ALA A 19 -1.07 -19.01 -0.85
N SER A 20 -0.11 -18.47 -0.11
CA SER A 20 -0.41 -17.68 1.08
C SER A 20 0.25 -16.31 1.09
N GLU A 21 0.90 -15.92 0.00
CA GLU A 21 1.64 -14.66 -0.05
C GLU A 21 1.38 -13.89 -1.34
N VAL A 22 1.29 -12.58 -1.20
CA VAL A 22 1.16 -11.66 -2.34
C VAL A 22 2.21 -10.58 -2.18
N LYS A 23 2.94 -10.32 -3.27
CA LYS A 23 3.93 -9.24 -3.27
C LYS A 23 3.33 -8.00 -3.92
N LEU A 24 3.38 -6.90 -3.21
CA LEU A 24 2.91 -5.60 -3.68
C LEU A 24 4.12 -4.76 -4.08
N SER A 25 3.98 -4.00 -5.15
CA SER A 25 5.04 -3.13 -5.65
C SER A 25 4.44 -1.82 -6.12
N TRP A 26 5.22 -0.75 -6.03
CA TRP A 26 4.77 0.57 -6.45
C TRP A 26 5.96 1.43 -6.85
N SER A 27 5.70 2.56 -7.47
CA SER A 27 6.75 3.51 -7.86
C SER A 27 7.06 4.45 -6.72
N LYS A 28 8.30 4.92 -6.68
CA LYS A 28 8.74 5.87 -5.68
C LYS A 28 7.98 7.19 -5.81
N ASN A 29 7.56 7.73 -4.69
CA ASN A 29 6.97 9.05 -4.60
C ASN A 29 7.99 9.97 -3.93
N ASP A 30 8.62 10.84 -4.73
CA ASP A 30 9.70 11.70 -4.24
C ASP A 30 9.23 12.70 -3.19
N LYS A 31 7.94 12.98 -3.14
CA LYS A 31 7.40 13.93 -2.17
C LYS A 31 6.95 13.27 -0.88
N ALA A 32 7.01 11.96 -0.81
CA ALA A 32 6.53 11.22 0.36
C ALA A 32 7.66 10.98 1.35
N THR A 33 7.29 10.92 2.63
CA THR A 33 8.17 10.42 3.67
C THR A 33 8.13 8.90 3.72
N GLY A 34 6.96 8.34 3.46
CA GLY A 34 6.77 6.89 3.44
C GLY A 34 5.40 6.53 2.90
N TYR A 35 5.00 5.30 3.13
CA TYR A 35 3.75 4.75 2.60
C TYR A 35 2.99 3.98 3.66
N VAL A 36 1.66 3.97 3.55
CA VAL A 36 0.79 3.14 4.40
C VAL A 36 0.07 2.15 3.50
N ILE A 37 0.16 0.87 3.85
CA ILE A 37 -0.44 -0.21 3.08
C ILE A 37 -1.56 -0.81 3.91
N GLU A 38 -2.74 -0.97 3.30
CA GLU A 38 -3.91 -1.50 3.99
C GLU A 38 -4.52 -2.65 3.21
N GLN A 39 -5.17 -3.55 3.92
CA GLN A 39 -5.87 -4.70 3.37
C GLN A 39 -7.34 -4.64 3.79
N TYR A 40 -8.24 -4.95 2.86
CA TYR A 40 -9.65 -5.05 3.18
C TYR A 40 -9.91 -6.42 3.82
N LYS A 41 -10.39 -6.42 5.04
CA LYS A 41 -10.60 -7.66 5.77
C LYS A 41 -11.79 -7.51 6.71
N GLY A 42 -12.71 -8.47 6.63
CA GLY A 42 -13.85 -8.48 7.54
C GLY A 42 -14.76 -7.27 7.42
N GLY A 43 -14.90 -6.73 6.23
CA GLY A 43 -15.77 -5.58 5.98
C GLY A 43 -15.13 -4.23 6.25
N LYS A 44 -13.83 -4.18 6.54
CA LYS A 44 -13.15 -2.91 6.80
C LYS A 44 -11.69 -2.98 6.40
N TRP A 45 -11.10 -1.82 6.22
CA TRP A 45 -9.68 -1.71 5.89
C TRP A 45 -8.83 -1.76 7.16
N THR A 46 -7.78 -2.57 7.10
CA THR A 46 -6.87 -2.74 8.22
C THR A 46 -5.46 -2.43 7.76
N ALA A 47 -4.74 -1.61 8.54
CA ALA A 47 -3.36 -1.27 8.21
C ALA A 47 -2.48 -2.51 8.32
N LEU A 48 -1.70 -2.78 7.27
CA LEU A 48 -0.75 -3.89 7.27
C LEU A 48 0.64 -3.41 7.64
N ALA A 49 1.05 -2.27 7.09
CA ALA A 49 2.41 -1.78 7.30
C ALA A 49 2.48 -0.31 7.00
N THR A 50 3.41 0.36 7.66
CA THR A 50 3.74 1.75 7.39
C THR A 50 5.25 1.80 7.20
N THR A 51 5.70 2.26 6.04
CA THR A 51 7.13 2.43 5.80
C THR A 51 7.58 3.77 6.33
N LYS A 52 8.84 3.87 6.72
CA LYS A 52 9.40 5.11 7.27
C LYS A 52 10.31 5.82 6.29
N ASN A 53 10.33 5.38 5.04
CA ASN A 53 11.10 6.03 3.99
C ASN A 53 10.35 5.87 2.68
N ASN A 54 10.75 6.63 1.66
CA ASN A 54 10.12 6.56 0.36
C ASN A 54 10.86 5.68 -0.64
N THR A 55 11.89 4.97 -0.18
CA THR A 55 12.66 4.07 -1.05
C THR A 55 12.24 2.62 -0.90
N THR A 56 11.39 2.30 0.07
CA THR A 56 10.80 0.97 0.19
C THR A 56 9.67 0.89 -0.82
N LEU A 57 9.83 0.09 -1.85
CA LEU A 57 8.91 0.05 -2.99
C LEU A 57 8.20 -1.30 -3.13
N THR A 58 8.40 -2.20 -2.19
CA THR A 58 7.75 -3.50 -2.22
C THR A 58 7.36 -3.92 -0.82
N PHE A 59 6.34 -4.75 -0.74
CA PHE A 59 5.92 -5.35 0.53
C PHE A 59 5.26 -6.69 0.24
N THR A 60 5.66 -7.72 0.97
CA THR A 60 5.07 -9.06 0.83
C THR A 60 4.08 -9.29 1.94
N VAL A 61 2.83 -9.55 1.56
CA VAL A 61 1.76 -9.86 2.51
C VAL A 61 1.74 -11.37 2.72
N LYS A 62 1.80 -11.80 3.96
CA LYS A 62 1.87 -13.22 4.32
C LYS A 62 0.64 -13.64 5.12
N GLY A 63 0.49 -14.95 5.31
CA GLY A 63 -0.59 -15.48 6.12
C GLY A 63 -1.96 -15.41 5.47
N LEU A 64 -2.01 -15.40 4.15
CA LEU A 64 -3.27 -15.34 3.42
C LEU A 64 -3.80 -16.74 3.10
N ALA A 65 -5.12 -16.83 2.89
CA ALA A 65 -5.73 -18.07 2.47
C ALA A 65 -5.45 -18.28 0.96
N ARG A 66 -5.26 -19.52 0.58
CA ARG A 66 -4.99 -19.83 -0.82
C ARG A 66 -6.24 -19.67 -1.68
N ASN A 67 -6.01 -19.43 -2.97
CA ASN A 67 -7.09 -19.33 -3.96
C ASN A 67 -8.16 -18.32 -3.54
N THR A 68 -7.72 -17.20 -2.96
CA THR A 68 -8.61 -16.17 -2.43
C THR A 68 -8.17 -14.81 -2.95
N THR A 69 -9.13 -14.00 -3.37
CA THR A 69 -8.85 -12.64 -3.84
C THR A 69 -8.92 -11.69 -2.66
N TYR A 70 -7.90 -10.86 -2.55
CA TYR A 70 -7.83 -9.82 -1.52
C TYR A 70 -7.73 -8.45 -2.16
N SER A 71 -8.25 -7.45 -1.46
CA SER A 71 -8.13 -6.05 -1.89
C SER A 71 -7.09 -5.37 -1.02
N PHE A 72 -6.23 -4.59 -1.67
CA PHE A 72 -5.19 -3.83 -0.98
C PHE A 72 -5.23 -2.40 -1.48
N ARG A 73 -4.80 -1.48 -0.65
CA ARG A 73 -4.63 -0.09 -1.04
C ARG A 73 -3.41 0.50 -0.37
N ILE A 74 -2.85 1.52 -0.99
CA ILE A 74 -1.66 2.19 -0.49
C ILE A 74 -1.86 3.69 -0.63
N LYS A 75 -1.34 4.43 0.33
CA LYS A 75 -1.25 5.88 0.22
C LYS A 75 0.13 6.32 0.65
N ALA A 76 0.58 7.43 0.11
CA ALA A 76 1.83 8.05 0.54
C ALA A 76 1.54 9.03 1.65
N PHE A 77 2.49 9.24 2.54
CA PHE A 77 2.38 10.30 3.53
C PHE A 77 3.66 11.10 3.56
N ARG A 78 3.52 12.39 3.92
CA ARG A 78 4.65 13.27 4.10
C ARG A 78 4.55 13.89 5.49
N LYS A 79 5.58 13.70 6.27
CA LYS A 79 5.62 14.27 7.61
C LYS A 79 6.58 15.44 7.63
N THR A 80 6.05 16.60 8.01
CA THR A 80 6.81 17.84 8.11
C THR A 80 6.61 18.41 9.51
N GLY A 81 7.63 18.29 10.36
CA GLY A 81 7.49 18.73 11.73
C GLY A 81 6.37 17.95 12.43
N SER A 82 5.35 18.66 12.88
CA SER A 82 4.20 18.04 13.55
C SER A 82 3.03 17.78 12.61
N THR A 83 3.18 18.06 11.32
CA THR A 83 2.11 17.92 10.34
C THR A 83 2.32 16.68 9.47
N THR A 84 1.28 15.91 9.27
CA THR A 84 1.31 14.76 8.37
C THR A 84 0.26 14.95 7.28
N GLU A 85 0.72 14.82 6.04
CA GLU A 85 -0.16 14.92 4.87
C GLU A 85 -0.21 13.57 4.18
N PHE A 86 -1.37 13.25 3.59
CA PHE A 86 -1.58 11.97 2.92
C PHE A 86 -2.02 12.20 1.48
N SER A 87 -1.59 11.31 0.60
CA SER A 87 -2.13 11.25 -0.76
C SER A 87 -3.46 10.49 -0.72
N GLU A 88 -4.14 10.47 -1.86
CA GLU A 88 -5.29 9.60 -2.00
C GLU A 88 -4.82 8.15 -2.12
N TYR A 89 -5.74 7.23 -1.92
CA TYR A 89 -5.40 5.81 -2.01
C TYR A 89 -5.30 5.35 -3.45
N SER A 90 -4.38 4.42 -3.68
CA SER A 90 -4.32 3.64 -4.90
C SER A 90 -4.63 2.21 -4.50
N GLY A 91 -5.59 1.59 -5.16
CA GLY A 91 -6.06 0.26 -4.78
C GLY A 91 -5.87 -0.77 -5.88
N LEU A 92 -5.83 -2.03 -5.46
CA LEU A 92 -5.80 -3.15 -6.38
C LEU A 92 -6.42 -4.38 -5.73
N LYS A 93 -6.68 -5.39 -6.56
CA LYS A 93 -7.07 -6.71 -6.07
C LYS A 93 -6.05 -7.71 -6.55
N ALA A 94 -5.68 -8.62 -5.68
CA ALA A 94 -4.75 -9.68 -6.02
C ALA A 94 -5.20 -10.98 -5.38
N ALA A 95 -5.06 -12.07 -6.11
CA ALA A 95 -5.45 -13.36 -5.61
C ALA A 95 -4.22 -14.21 -5.31
N THR A 96 -4.29 -14.99 -4.25
CA THR A 96 -3.24 -15.95 -3.93
C THR A 96 -3.33 -17.11 -4.89
N ARG A 97 -2.26 -17.88 -4.97
CA ARG A 97 -2.23 -19.08 -5.82
C ARG A 97 -3.07 -20.19 -5.22
N LYS A 98 -3.44 -21.11 -6.04
CA LYS A 98 -4.21 -22.28 -5.61
C LYS A 98 -3.38 -23.25 -4.76
#